data_b750691fe783eb99d769a22e86fa0a9c
#
_entry.id   b750691fe783eb99d769a22e86fa0a9c
#
_cell.length_a   1.000
_cell.length_b   1.000
_cell.length_c   1.000
_cell.angle_alpha   90.00
_cell.angle_beta   90.00
_cell.angle_gamma   90.00
#
_symmetry.space_group_name_H-M   'P 1'
#
loop_
_entity.id
_entity.type
_entity.pdbx_description
1 polymer ?
#
loop_
_entity_poly.entity_id
_entity_poly.type
_entity_poly.pdbx_seq_one_letter_code
_entity_poly.pdbx_strand_id
1 'polypeptide(L)'
;MQYTQLGNSGLTVSRLALGTMTFGQYSFATFHANVDQATADKMVGIALDAGVNLFDTAEGYGQGKSEEVLGSALRRAGARDRVVIATKVSTFAADPQDPDLQRLSYRHVVGNAERALRRLGTDWIDLYQLHAPDFVTPWEETLRALDDLISRGLVRFVGWSNFPAWYAARGEGIQRLRGYAPFVSAQVYYSVVGREAEHEVLPYCRAAGLGALIWSPLAGGFLTGKYTRTDPTGEGGRRAAFSVPPVDLKRGYDAVEEMRRIAESHGVPVAHVAYAWLFGKPEVSSVMVGASRPEQLSENLAAADLALTSEELATLDALDPPVPLYPHPRWLTGAE
;
A
#
# COMPACT_ATOMS: atom_id res chain seq x y z
N MET A 1 -19.07 -1.14 -2.20
CA MET A 1 -17.72 -1.48 -1.62
C MET A 1 -17.77 -2.85 -0.97
N GLN A 2 -16.78 -3.71 -1.23
CA GLN A 2 -16.62 -5.02 -0.59
C GLN A 2 -15.59 -4.91 0.54
N TYR A 3 -15.68 -5.85 1.51
CA TYR A 3 -14.76 -5.92 2.66
C TYR A 3 -14.16 -7.31 2.77
N THR A 4 -12.96 -7.39 3.37
CA THR A 4 -12.27 -8.64 3.64
C THR A 4 -11.51 -8.55 4.96
N GLN A 5 -11.17 -9.69 5.54
CA GLN A 5 -10.25 -9.72 6.68
C GLN A 5 -8.82 -9.40 6.22
N LEU A 6 -8.09 -8.67 7.05
CA LEU A 6 -6.67 -8.41 6.82
C LEU A 6 -5.85 -9.60 7.32
N GLY A 7 -5.52 -10.50 6.40
CA GLY A 7 -4.88 -11.77 6.74
C GLY A 7 -5.70 -12.58 7.74
N ASN A 8 -5.02 -13.30 8.62
CA ASN A 8 -5.64 -14.09 9.69
C ASN A 8 -5.95 -13.26 10.95
N SER A 9 -6.20 -11.95 10.80
CA SER A 9 -6.57 -11.07 11.92
C SER A 9 -8.08 -10.85 12.00
N GLY A 10 -8.56 -10.31 13.12
CA GLY A 10 -9.94 -9.85 13.26
C GLY A 10 -10.22 -8.50 12.59
N LEU A 11 -9.23 -7.88 11.93
CA LEU A 11 -9.36 -6.57 11.31
C LEU A 11 -10.02 -6.68 9.93
N THR A 12 -11.19 -6.07 9.77
CA THR A 12 -11.90 -6.01 8.49
C THR A 12 -11.60 -4.71 7.75
N VAL A 13 -11.16 -4.81 6.50
CA VAL A 13 -10.80 -3.67 5.66
C VAL A 13 -11.58 -3.66 4.34
N SER A 14 -11.83 -2.48 3.79
CA SER A 14 -12.40 -2.32 2.46
C SER A 14 -11.41 -2.75 1.37
N ARG A 15 -11.90 -3.32 0.27
CA ARG A 15 -11.07 -3.77 -0.86
C ARG A 15 -10.29 -2.63 -1.54
N LEU A 16 -10.78 -1.40 -1.44
CA LEU A 16 -10.06 -0.18 -1.78
C LEU A 16 -9.78 0.63 -0.52
N ALA A 17 -8.59 1.19 -0.43
CA ALA A 17 -8.14 2.04 0.66
C ALA A 17 -7.72 3.41 0.13
N LEU A 18 -7.88 4.47 0.91
CA LEU A 18 -7.36 5.79 0.55
C LEU A 18 -5.90 5.94 0.97
N GLY A 19 -4.99 6.00 -0.02
CA GLY A 19 -3.58 6.35 0.20
C GLY A 19 -3.37 7.86 0.18
N THR A 20 -2.75 8.41 1.21
CA THR A 20 -2.68 9.86 1.44
C THR A 20 -1.30 10.47 1.18
N MET A 21 -0.44 9.82 0.41
CA MET A 21 0.88 10.37 0.05
C MET A 21 0.79 11.75 -0.66
N THR A 22 -0.35 12.09 -1.24
CA THR A 22 -0.59 13.39 -1.89
C THR A 22 -1.02 14.49 -0.94
N PHE A 23 -1.33 14.18 0.33
CA PHE A 23 -1.84 15.14 1.32
C PHE A 23 -0.70 15.96 1.95
N GLY A 24 -0.91 17.27 2.16
CA GLY A 24 -0.07 18.09 3.01
C GLY A 24 0.86 19.08 2.31
N GLN A 25 0.78 19.26 1.00
CA GLN A 25 1.54 20.29 0.24
C GLN A 25 3.05 20.28 0.54
N TYR A 26 3.74 19.20 0.21
CA TYR A 26 5.18 19.04 0.39
C TYR A 26 5.85 18.51 -0.89
N SER A 27 7.18 18.57 -0.93
CA SER A 27 7.97 18.02 -2.04
C SER A 27 8.96 16.96 -1.54
N PHE A 28 9.11 15.89 -2.30
CA PHE A 28 10.12 14.87 -2.09
C PHE A 28 10.74 14.50 -3.44
N ALA A 29 12.04 14.74 -3.61
CA ALA A 29 12.69 14.65 -4.91
C ALA A 29 11.90 15.45 -5.98
N THR A 30 11.47 14.79 -7.03
CA THR A 30 10.64 15.38 -8.10
C THR A 30 9.14 15.21 -7.88
N PHE A 31 8.72 14.56 -6.79
CA PHE A 31 7.32 14.41 -6.41
C PHE A 31 6.82 15.61 -5.63
N HIS A 32 5.67 16.13 -6.00
CA HIS A 32 4.99 17.24 -5.32
C HIS A 32 3.61 16.78 -4.84
N ALA A 33 3.43 16.72 -3.53
CA ALA A 33 2.11 16.60 -2.92
C ALA A 33 1.43 17.97 -2.97
N ASN A 34 0.18 18.01 -3.40
CA ASN A 34 -0.54 19.27 -3.66
C ASN A 34 -1.94 19.33 -3.06
N VAL A 35 -2.33 18.30 -2.28
CA VAL A 35 -3.64 18.26 -1.64
C VAL A 35 -3.61 19.05 -0.34
N ASP A 36 -4.29 20.18 -0.32
CA ASP A 36 -4.50 20.99 0.88
C ASP A 36 -5.58 20.40 1.80
N GLN A 37 -5.79 21.03 2.96
CA GLN A 37 -6.75 20.53 3.93
C GLN A 37 -8.19 20.52 3.39
N ALA A 38 -8.61 21.54 2.66
CA ALA A 38 -9.99 21.63 2.15
C ALA A 38 -10.28 20.55 1.09
N THR A 39 -9.29 20.26 0.25
CA THR A 39 -9.35 19.19 -0.74
C THR A 39 -9.33 17.81 -0.06
N ALA A 40 -8.48 17.66 0.96
CA ALA A 40 -8.41 16.42 1.75
C ALA A 40 -9.73 16.11 2.48
N ASP A 41 -10.36 17.13 3.06
CA ASP A 41 -11.68 16.98 3.72
C ASP A 41 -12.72 16.44 2.73
N LYS A 42 -12.76 16.97 1.49
CA LYS A 42 -13.64 16.49 0.44
C LYS A 42 -13.31 15.04 0.03
N MET A 43 -12.03 14.73 -0.16
CA MET A 43 -11.59 13.39 -0.55
C MET A 43 -11.89 12.35 0.53
N VAL A 44 -11.69 12.68 1.81
CA VAL A 44 -12.06 11.81 2.93
C VAL A 44 -13.57 11.60 2.96
N GLY A 45 -14.39 12.64 2.74
CA GLY A 45 -15.85 12.52 2.62
C GLY A 45 -16.25 11.56 1.50
N ILE A 46 -15.72 11.74 0.28
CA ILE A 46 -15.96 10.84 -0.87
C ILE A 46 -15.57 9.39 -0.53
N ALA A 47 -14.43 9.16 0.10
CA ALA A 47 -13.99 7.83 0.47
C ALA A 47 -14.93 7.17 1.49
N LEU A 48 -15.35 7.91 2.52
CA LEU A 48 -16.33 7.44 3.51
C LEU A 48 -17.68 7.12 2.90
N ASP A 49 -18.19 7.97 2.02
CA ASP A 49 -19.48 7.79 1.32
C ASP A 49 -19.44 6.57 0.39
N ALA A 50 -18.28 6.27 -0.22
CA ALA A 50 -18.06 5.07 -1.00
C ALA A 50 -17.85 3.80 -0.15
N GLY A 51 -17.83 3.90 1.19
CA GLY A 51 -17.63 2.80 2.11
C GLY A 51 -16.17 2.40 2.33
N VAL A 52 -15.21 3.26 2.00
CA VAL A 52 -13.80 3.04 2.35
C VAL A 52 -13.64 3.17 3.86
N ASN A 53 -13.06 2.16 4.49
CA ASN A 53 -12.74 2.19 5.91
C ASN A 53 -11.24 2.15 6.21
N LEU A 54 -10.36 1.89 5.24
CA LEU A 54 -8.91 1.88 5.41
C LEU A 54 -8.28 3.15 4.83
N PHE A 55 -7.58 3.91 5.67
CA PHE A 55 -6.86 5.13 5.33
C PHE A 55 -5.38 4.95 5.64
N ASP A 56 -4.53 5.06 4.61
CA ASP A 56 -3.09 4.79 4.73
C ASP A 56 -2.26 6.05 4.57
N THR A 57 -1.40 6.29 5.53
CA THR A 57 -0.44 7.40 5.59
C THR A 57 0.95 6.91 6.01
N ALA A 58 1.90 7.81 6.28
CA ALA A 58 3.21 7.49 6.83
C ALA A 58 3.92 8.73 7.40
N GLU A 59 4.82 8.52 8.37
CA GLU A 59 5.76 9.55 8.85
C GLU A 59 6.55 10.19 7.70
N GLY A 60 7.04 9.36 6.76
CA GLY A 60 7.83 9.82 5.63
C GLY A 60 7.09 10.70 4.63
N TYR A 61 5.75 10.81 4.72
CA TYR A 61 4.98 11.64 3.83
C TYR A 61 4.96 13.09 4.32
N GLY A 62 5.93 13.88 3.80
CA GLY A 62 6.12 15.28 4.19
C GLY A 62 6.46 15.44 5.68
N GLN A 63 7.24 14.54 6.24
CA GLN A 63 7.63 14.58 7.66
C GLN A 63 6.42 14.61 8.61
N GLY A 64 5.38 13.84 8.26
CA GLY A 64 4.14 13.75 9.02
C GLY A 64 3.05 14.74 8.61
N LYS A 65 3.28 15.58 7.61
CA LYS A 65 2.23 16.50 7.10
C LYS A 65 1.01 15.77 6.61
N SER A 66 1.18 14.62 5.95
CA SER A 66 0.06 13.78 5.52
C SER A 66 -0.75 13.26 6.71
N GLU A 67 -0.11 12.88 7.82
CA GLU A 67 -0.78 12.45 9.05
C GLU A 67 -1.60 13.59 9.68
N GLU A 68 -1.04 14.81 9.74
CA GLU A 68 -1.75 16.00 10.26
C GLU A 68 -3.02 16.30 9.47
N VAL A 69 -2.91 16.31 8.14
CA VAL A 69 -4.03 16.61 7.23
C VAL A 69 -5.09 15.50 7.30
N LEU A 70 -4.69 14.23 7.25
CA LEU A 70 -5.60 13.09 7.36
C LEU A 70 -6.34 13.09 8.70
N GLY A 71 -5.60 13.21 9.81
CA GLY A 71 -6.17 13.24 11.15
C GLY A 71 -7.18 14.37 11.34
N SER A 72 -6.87 15.56 10.80
CA SER A 72 -7.80 16.69 10.80
C SER A 72 -9.07 16.41 10.01
N ALA A 73 -8.94 15.83 8.80
CA ALA A 73 -10.08 15.51 7.95
C ALA A 73 -11.00 14.45 8.60
N LEU A 74 -10.43 13.38 9.16
CA LEU A 74 -11.19 12.33 9.83
C LEU A 74 -11.92 12.84 11.09
N ARG A 75 -11.27 13.73 11.87
CA ARG A 75 -11.94 14.36 13.03
C ARG A 75 -13.11 15.23 12.62
N ARG A 76 -12.95 16.06 11.56
CA ARG A 76 -14.05 16.90 11.03
C ARG A 76 -15.21 16.07 10.51
N ALA A 77 -14.92 14.90 9.94
CA ALA A 77 -15.92 13.94 9.49
C ALA A 77 -16.57 13.11 10.63
N GLY A 78 -16.06 13.22 11.86
CA GLY A 78 -16.52 12.39 13.01
C GLY A 78 -16.37 10.89 12.74
N ALA A 79 -15.29 10.47 12.04
CA ALA A 79 -15.19 9.14 11.48
C ALA A 79 -14.24 8.20 12.23
N ARG A 80 -13.53 8.66 13.27
CA ARG A 80 -12.43 7.91 13.90
C ARG A 80 -12.80 6.48 14.29
N ASP A 81 -13.94 6.28 14.91
CA ASP A 81 -14.34 4.98 15.50
C ASP A 81 -14.82 3.96 14.43
N ARG A 82 -15.00 4.39 13.20
CA ARG A 82 -15.50 3.54 12.11
C ARG A 82 -14.51 3.34 10.98
N VAL A 83 -13.25 3.79 11.18
CA VAL A 83 -12.18 3.66 10.19
C VAL A 83 -10.95 2.99 10.79
N VAL A 84 -10.16 2.40 9.91
CA VAL A 84 -8.84 1.83 10.17
C VAL A 84 -7.81 2.84 9.70
N ILE A 85 -7.01 3.38 10.61
CA ILE A 85 -5.88 4.25 10.28
C ILE A 85 -4.63 3.39 10.24
N ALA A 86 -4.01 3.30 9.07
CA ALA A 86 -2.70 2.70 8.88
C ALA A 86 -1.65 3.80 8.74
N THR A 87 -0.58 3.74 9.54
CA THR A 87 0.60 4.60 9.35
C THR A 87 1.88 3.80 9.46
N LYS A 88 3.02 4.44 9.17
CA LYS A 88 4.29 3.73 9.04
C LYS A 88 5.42 4.50 9.72
N VAL A 89 6.34 3.76 10.38
CA VAL A 89 7.63 4.30 10.79
C VAL A 89 8.61 4.16 9.63
N SER A 90 9.25 5.26 9.26
CA SER A 90 10.22 5.28 8.16
C SER A 90 11.61 4.84 8.62
N THR A 91 12.34 4.13 7.75
CA THR A 91 13.77 3.91 7.93
C THR A 91 14.61 5.13 7.55
N PHE A 92 13.97 6.11 6.90
CA PHE A 92 14.56 7.38 6.55
C PHE A 92 14.19 8.39 7.64
N ALA A 93 15.18 9.06 8.21
CA ALA A 93 14.95 10.06 9.24
C ALA A 93 13.97 11.15 8.78
N ALA A 94 13.03 11.50 9.66
CA ALA A 94 12.28 12.74 9.50
C ALA A 94 13.21 13.97 9.58
N ASP A 95 14.26 13.87 10.42
CA ASP A 95 15.40 14.77 10.46
C ASP A 95 16.70 13.97 10.27
N PRO A 96 17.42 14.14 9.13
CA PRO A 96 18.68 13.44 8.88
C PRO A 96 19.79 13.76 9.90
N GLN A 97 19.65 14.84 10.67
CA GLN A 97 20.62 15.25 11.68
C GLN A 97 20.34 14.65 13.06
N ASP A 98 19.15 14.07 13.28
CA ASP A 98 18.84 13.38 14.52
C ASP A 98 19.13 11.87 14.37
N PRO A 99 20.23 11.36 14.95
CA PRO A 99 20.59 9.96 14.83
C PRO A 99 19.57 9.01 15.49
N ASP A 100 18.75 9.52 16.41
CA ASP A 100 17.75 8.72 17.12
C ASP A 100 16.46 8.55 16.30
N LEU A 101 16.27 9.34 15.25
CA LEU A 101 15.14 9.24 14.32
C LEU A 101 15.46 8.41 13.08
N GLN A 102 16.55 7.63 13.13
CA GLN A 102 16.98 6.79 12.03
C GLN A 102 16.66 5.34 12.29
N ARG A 103 16.44 4.57 11.22
CA ARG A 103 16.30 3.11 11.28
C ARG A 103 15.05 2.66 12.07
N LEU A 104 15.06 1.42 12.52
CA LEU A 104 13.95 0.80 13.28
C LEU A 104 14.36 0.50 14.73
N SER A 105 15.19 1.37 15.33
CA SER A 105 15.53 1.27 16.74
C SER A 105 14.30 1.36 17.64
N TYR A 106 14.37 0.78 18.84
CA TYR A 106 13.28 0.87 19.84
C TYR A 106 12.84 2.31 20.07
N ARG A 107 13.83 3.21 20.28
CA ARG A 107 13.56 4.62 20.53
C ARG A 107 12.83 5.30 19.38
N HIS A 108 13.24 5.01 18.13
CA HIS A 108 12.59 5.59 16.96
C HIS A 108 11.18 5.02 16.75
N VAL A 109 11.01 3.70 16.82
CA VAL A 109 9.70 3.05 16.62
C VAL A 109 8.67 3.57 17.62
N VAL A 110 9.02 3.60 18.92
CA VAL A 110 8.11 4.09 19.98
C VAL A 110 7.89 5.59 19.85
N GLY A 111 8.95 6.38 19.73
CA GLY A 111 8.85 7.84 19.63
C GLY A 111 8.09 8.29 18.37
N ASN A 112 8.22 7.56 17.25
CA ASN A 112 7.44 7.85 16.06
C ASN A 112 5.95 7.55 16.26
N ALA A 113 5.59 6.42 16.86
CA ALA A 113 4.19 6.09 17.14
C ALA A 113 3.53 7.19 18.01
N GLU A 114 4.22 7.67 19.04
CA GLU A 114 3.72 8.75 19.90
C GLU A 114 3.60 10.10 19.15
N ARG A 115 4.51 10.39 18.22
CA ARG A 115 4.40 11.56 17.31
C ARG A 115 3.23 11.40 16.33
N ALA A 116 3.08 10.21 15.73
CA ALA A 116 1.99 9.91 14.80
C ALA A 116 0.61 10.07 15.46
N LEU A 117 0.44 9.58 16.69
CA LEU A 117 -0.78 9.76 17.49
C LEU A 117 -1.13 11.24 17.67
N ARG A 118 -0.13 12.08 18.00
CA ARG A 118 -0.35 13.53 18.15
C ARG A 118 -0.73 14.19 16.83
N ARG A 119 -0.04 13.85 15.71
CA ARG A 119 -0.33 14.40 14.36
C ARG A 119 -1.71 13.97 13.86
N LEU A 120 -2.04 12.71 14.02
CA LEU A 120 -3.35 12.16 13.67
C LEU A 120 -4.47 12.65 14.60
N GLY A 121 -4.13 13.06 15.84
CA GLY A 121 -5.09 13.48 16.88
C GLY A 121 -6.00 12.35 17.30
N THR A 122 -5.43 11.18 17.60
CA THR A 122 -6.10 9.97 18.03
C THR A 122 -5.32 9.29 19.15
N ASP A 123 -5.99 8.46 19.96
CA ASP A 123 -5.38 7.76 21.08
C ASP A 123 -4.77 6.41 20.70
N TRP A 124 -5.10 5.88 19.50
CA TRP A 124 -4.54 4.62 18.99
C TRP A 124 -4.37 4.63 17.48
N ILE A 125 -3.41 3.84 17.00
CA ILE A 125 -3.19 3.49 15.59
C ILE A 125 -3.76 2.09 15.37
N ASP A 126 -4.59 1.90 14.34
CA ASP A 126 -5.17 0.58 14.08
C ASP A 126 -4.14 -0.37 13.45
N LEU A 127 -3.34 0.11 12.48
CA LEU A 127 -2.29 -0.67 11.85
C LEU A 127 -0.99 0.15 11.78
N TYR A 128 0.05 -0.29 12.47
CA TYR A 128 1.37 0.35 12.47
C TYR A 128 2.36 -0.51 11.71
N GLN A 129 2.98 0.07 10.67
CA GLN A 129 3.80 -0.69 9.73
C GLN A 129 5.26 -0.22 9.75
N LEU A 130 6.20 -1.17 9.62
CA LEU A 130 7.59 -0.89 9.30
C LEU A 130 7.65 -0.54 7.80
N HIS A 131 8.05 0.69 7.43
CA HIS A 131 7.94 1.21 6.06
C HIS A 131 8.89 0.55 5.05
N ALA A 132 10.08 0.19 5.51
CA ALA A 132 11.10 -0.52 4.75
C ALA A 132 12.01 -1.30 5.70
N PRO A 133 12.77 -2.30 5.21
CA PRO A 133 13.67 -3.07 6.06
C PRO A 133 14.82 -2.22 6.60
N ASP A 134 15.25 -2.55 7.82
CA ASP A 134 16.48 -2.06 8.44
C ASP A 134 17.37 -3.27 8.72
N PHE A 135 18.46 -3.40 7.96
CA PHE A 135 19.39 -4.52 8.11
C PHE A 135 20.46 -4.29 9.19
N VAL A 136 20.35 -3.23 9.97
CA VAL A 136 21.34 -2.84 10.99
C VAL A 136 20.80 -3.02 12.41
N THR A 137 19.61 -2.53 12.70
CA THR A 137 18.97 -2.72 14.01
C THR A 137 18.62 -4.20 14.22
N PRO A 138 18.99 -4.81 15.34
CA PRO A 138 18.58 -6.18 15.65
C PRO A 138 17.04 -6.32 15.64
N TRP A 139 16.55 -7.38 15.00
CA TRP A 139 15.12 -7.66 14.95
C TRP A 139 14.44 -7.68 16.34
N GLU A 140 15.13 -8.27 17.32
CA GLU A 140 14.63 -8.37 18.69
C GLU A 140 14.33 -7.00 19.32
N GLU A 141 15.10 -5.98 18.99
CA GLU A 141 14.89 -4.60 19.46
C GLU A 141 13.65 -4.00 18.81
N THR A 142 13.54 -4.07 17.48
CA THR A 142 12.39 -3.54 16.72
C THR A 142 11.10 -4.23 17.14
N LEU A 143 11.10 -5.56 17.23
CA LEU A 143 9.91 -6.34 17.58
C LEU A 143 9.45 -6.09 19.01
N ARG A 144 10.40 -5.92 19.95
CA ARG A 144 10.07 -5.54 21.33
C ARG A 144 9.40 -4.16 21.37
N ALA A 145 9.85 -3.21 20.56
CA ALA A 145 9.21 -1.89 20.47
C ALA A 145 7.76 -1.97 19.98
N LEU A 146 7.50 -2.79 18.96
CA LEU A 146 6.15 -3.01 18.44
C LEU A 146 5.24 -3.68 19.49
N ASP A 147 5.74 -4.69 20.17
CA ASP A 147 5.00 -5.43 21.22
C ASP A 147 4.68 -4.53 22.43
N ASP A 148 5.61 -3.67 22.82
CA ASP A 148 5.39 -2.66 23.89
C ASP A 148 4.26 -1.69 23.50
N LEU A 149 4.24 -1.19 22.25
CA LEU A 149 3.19 -0.32 21.77
C LEU A 149 1.81 -0.98 21.77
N ILE A 150 1.74 -2.27 21.43
CA ILE A 150 0.50 -3.05 21.51
C ILE A 150 0.08 -3.25 22.97
N SER A 151 1.01 -3.65 23.83
CA SER A 151 0.75 -3.85 25.27
C SER A 151 0.25 -2.58 25.95
N ARG A 152 0.74 -1.41 25.53
CA ARG A 152 0.28 -0.10 26.00
C ARG A 152 -1.06 0.34 25.36
N GLY A 153 -1.58 -0.41 24.38
CA GLY A 153 -2.83 -0.08 23.69
C GLY A 153 -2.73 1.09 22.71
N LEU A 154 -1.52 1.56 22.40
CA LEU A 154 -1.28 2.65 21.45
C LEU A 154 -1.36 2.19 19.99
N VAL A 155 -1.13 0.90 19.75
CA VAL A 155 -1.23 0.23 18.45
C VAL A 155 -2.11 -1.00 18.60
N ARG A 156 -2.96 -1.30 17.61
CA ARG A 156 -3.83 -2.48 17.60
C ARG A 156 -3.22 -3.65 16.86
N PHE A 157 -2.69 -3.40 15.66
CA PHE A 157 -2.09 -4.39 14.78
C PHE A 157 -0.78 -3.87 14.21
N VAL A 158 0.13 -4.79 13.88
CA VAL A 158 1.43 -4.47 13.26
C VAL A 158 1.58 -5.15 11.91
N GLY A 159 2.32 -4.50 11.02
CA GLY A 159 2.63 -5.00 9.69
C GLY A 159 3.98 -4.49 9.19
N TRP A 160 4.31 -4.80 7.96
CA TRP A 160 5.53 -4.33 7.31
C TRP A 160 5.27 -3.95 5.85
N SER A 161 6.22 -3.22 5.26
CA SER A 161 6.18 -2.79 3.87
C SER A 161 7.55 -2.97 3.21
N ASN A 162 7.56 -3.44 1.96
CA ASN A 162 8.76 -3.54 1.11
C ASN A 162 9.87 -4.47 1.65
N PHE A 163 9.53 -5.50 2.41
CA PHE A 163 10.51 -6.44 2.93
C PHE A 163 10.72 -7.63 1.98
N PRO A 164 11.96 -8.15 1.86
CA PRO A 164 12.19 -9.48 1.32
C PRO A 164 11.49 -10.53 2.20
N ALA A 165 10.92 -11.55 1.58
CA ALA A 165 10.17 -12.59 2.31
C ALA A 165 11.02 -13.28 3.38
N TRP A 166 12.29 -13.62 3.08
CA TRP A 166 13.19 -14.26 4.04
C TRP A 166 13.44 -13.40 5.30
N TYR A 167 13.51 -12.06 5.11
CA TYR A 167 13.75 -11.15 6.23
C TYR A 167 12.51 -10.99 7.10
N ALA A 168 11.34 -10.92 6.49
CA ALA A 168 10.06 -10.91 7.22
C ALA A 168 9.83 -12.23 7.97
N ALA A 169 10.10 -13.38 7.34
CA ALA A 169 10.00 -14.71 7.96
C ALA A 169 10.92 -14.87 9.18
N ARG A 170 12.14 -14.29 9.11
CA ARG A 170 13.03 -14.26 10.27
C ARG A 170 12.42 -13.47 11.44
N GLY A 171 11.84 -12.31 11.16
CA GLY A 171 11.14 -11.50 12.18
C GLY A 171 9.97 -12.26 12.80
N GLU A 172 9.13 -12.90 11.98
CA GLU A 172 8.01 -13.74 12.43
C GLU A 172 8.48 -14.89 13.34
N GLY A 173 9.56 -15.56 12.99
CA GLY A 173 10.14 -16.61 13.83
C GLY A 173 10.52 -16.11 15.23
N ILE A 174 11.07 -14.88 15.32
CA ILE A 174 11.39 -14.25 16.60
C ILE A 174 10.12 -13.88 17.36
N GLN A 175 9.09 -13.32 16.69
CA GLN A 175 7.79 -13.02 17.32
C GLN A 175 7.19 -14.28 17.97
N ARG A 176 7.14 -15.39 17.23
CA ARG A 176 6.64 -16.67 17.76
C ARG A 176 7.47 -17.17 18.96
N LEU A 177 8.79 -17.12 18.86
CA LEU A 177 9.69 -17.56 19.93
C LEU A 177 9.54 -16.73 21.23
N ARG A 178 9.32 -15.43 21.09
CA ARG A 178 9.22 -14.48 22.19
C ARG A 178 7.78 -14.28 22.71
N GLY A 179 6.78 -14.78 22.00
CA GLY A 179 5.37 -14.53 22.30
C GLY A 179 4.94 -13.10 21.99
N TYR A 180 5.63 -12.42 21.07
CA TYR A 180 5.28 -11.06 20.64
C TYR A 180 4.10 -11.09 19.68
N ALA A 181 3.38 -9.96 19.60
CA ALA A 181 2.28 -9.77 18.67
C ALA A 181 2.71 -10.03 17.22
N PRO A 182 1.98 -10.88 16.46
CA PRO A 182 2.36 -11.25 15.09
C PRO A 182 2.09 -10.10 14.11
N PHE A 183 2.83 -10.07 13.01
CA PHE A 183 2.45 -9.28 11.85
C PHE A 183 1.13 -9.80 11.26
N VAL A 184 0.27 -8.88 10.78
CA VAL A 184 -1.01 -9.21 10.13
C VAL A 184 -1.05 -8.81 8.66
N SER A 185 -0.13 -7.95 8.22
CA SER A 185 -0.11 -7.44 6.84
C SER A 185 1.28 -7.23 6.28
N ALA A 186 1.34 -7.30 4.95
CA ALA A 186 2.46 -6.88 4.12
C ALA A 186 1.98 -5.82 3.13
N GLN A 187 2.59 -4.63 3.12
CA GLN A 187 2.27 -3.62 2.12
C GLN A 187 3.36 -3.59 1.05
N VAL A 188 3.00 -3.92 -0.20
CA VAL A 188 3.96 -4.17 -1.27
C VAL A 188 3.53 -3.56 -2.59
N TYR A 189 4.51 -3.28 -3.46
CA TYR A 189 4.22 -2.97 -4.85
C TYR A 189 3.73 -4.22 -5.58
N TYR A 190 2.59 -4.08 -6.26
CA TYR A 190 2.06 -5.11 -7.13
C TYR A 190 1.12 -4.51 -8.17
N SER A 191 1.26 -4.91 -9.43
CA SER A 191 0.42 -4.43 -10.53
C SER A 191 0.52 -5.39 -11.72
N VAL A 192 -0.32 -5.21 -12.74
CA VAL A 192 -0.26 -5.99 -13.99
C VAL A 192 1.12 -5.98 -14.65
N VAL A 193 1.91 -4.90 -14.44
CA VAL A 193 3.25 -4.70 -15.02
C VAL A 193 4.37 -4.66 -13.99
N GLY A 194 4.14 -5.20 -12.80
CA GLY A 194 5.13 -5.28 -11.71
C GLY A 194 4.76 -6.45 -10.82
N ARG A 195 5.20 -7.65 -11.21
CA ARG A 195 4.74 -8.92 -10.66
C ARG A 195 5.79 -9.63 -9.80
N GLU A 196 6.88 -8.95 -9.46
CA GLU A 196 8.01 -9.52 -8.71
C GLU A 196 7.57 -10.06 -7.33
N ALA A 197 6.53 -9.49 -6.71
CA ALA A 197 5.99 -9.97 -5.45
C ALA A 197 5.45 -11.42 -5.51
N GLU A 198 5.13 -11.92 -6.71
CA GLU A 198 4.67 -13.29 -6.91
C GLU A 198 5.75 -14.36 -6.71
N HIS A 199 7.04 -13.98 -6.77
CA HIS A 199 8.14 -14.93 -6.59
C HIS A 199 8.22 -15.47 -5.16
N GLU A 200 8.15 -14.58 -4.16
CA GLU A 200 8.33 -14.97 -2.76
C GLU A 200 7.34 -14.29 -1.82
N VAL A 201 7.08 -12.99 -2.01
CA VAL A 201 6.34 -12.19 -1.02
C VAL A 201 4.90 -12.61 -0.90
N LEU A 202 4.16 -12.74 -2.01
CA LEU A 202 2.76 -13.18 -1.97
C LEU A 202 2.62 -14.65 -1.54
N PRO A 203 3.45 -15.61 -2.03
CA PRO A 203 3.49 -16.96 -1.46
C PRO A 203 3.77 -17.00 0.04
N TYR A 204 4.71 -16.18 0.53
CA TYR A 204 4.97 -16.05 1.97
C TYR A 204 3.76 -15.48 2.71
N CYS A 205 3.11 -14.43 2.21
CA CYS A 205 1.91 -13.89 2.82
C CYS A 205 0.83 -14.95 2.98
N ARG A 206 0.60 -15.77 1.94
CA ARG A 206 -0.35 -16.89 2.00
C ARG A 206 0.04 -17.89 3.08
N ALA A 207 1.30 -18.32 3.13
CA ALA A 207 1.79 -19.31 4.09
C ALA A 207 1.75 -18.81 5.53
N ALA A 208 2.04 -17.54 5.75
CA ALA A 208 2.07 -16.89 7.06
C ALA A 208 0.70 -16.32 7.51
N GLY A 209 -0.30 -16.33 6.64
CA GLY A 209 -1.62 -15.77 6.92
C GLY A 209 -1.64 -14.24 6.98
N LEU A 210 -0.77 -13.58 6.21
CA LEU A 210 -0.72 -12.12 6.11
C LEU A 210 -1.63 -11.61 4.99
N GLY A 211 -2.31 -10.49 5.21
CA GLY A 211 -3.04 -9.79 4.17
C GLY A 211 -2.12 -8.87 3.37
N ALA A 212 -2.12 -8.99 2.03
CA ALA A 212 -1.37 -8.07 1.19
C ALA A 212 -2.15 -6.76 0.96
N LEU A 213 -1.49 -5.65 1.25
CA LEU A 213 -1.93 -4.28 0.94
C LEU A 213 -1.13 -3.78 -0.26
N ILE A 214 -1.80 -3.39 -1.33
CA ILE A 214 -1.11 -3.10 -2.59
C ILE A 214 -0.94 -1.60 -2.78
N TRP A 215 0.31 -1.12 -2.82
CA TRP A 215 0.60 0.24 -3.20
C TRP A 215 0.95 0.35 -4.69
N SER A 216 0.69 1.52 -5.27
CA SER A 216 0.90 1.86 -6.69
C SER A 216 0.27 0.86 -7.70
N PRO A 217 -1.01 0.50 -7.52
CA PRO A 217 -1.71 -0.48 -8.38
C PRO A 217 -1.74 -0.08 -9.86
N LEU A 218 -1.62 1.22 -10.13
CA LEU A 218 -1.56 1.78 -11.48
C LEU A 218 -0.12 2.04 -11.96
N ALA A 219 0.90 1.46 -11.33
CA ALA A 219 2.32 1.64 -11.69
C ALA A 219 2.70 3.13 -11.85
N GLY A 220 2.40 3.96 -10.82
CA GLY A 220 2.65 5.41 -10.88
C GLY A 220 1.77 6.16 -11.89
N GLY A 221 0.61 5.60 -12.25
CA GLY A 221 -0.33 6.13 -13.23
C GLY A 221 -0.09 5.64 -14.65
N PHE A 222 0.87 4.74 -14.89
CA PHE A 222 1.14 4.17 -16.20
C PHE A 222 -0.09 3.42 -16.74
N LEU A 223 -0.75 2.63 -15.91
CA LEU A 223 -1.89 1.80 -16.26
C LEU A 223 -3.23 2.57 -16.36
N THR A 224 -3.20 3.89 -16.35
CA THR A 224 -4.42 4.70 -16.64
C THR A 224 -4.73 4.81 -18.13
N GLY A 225 -3.80 4.39 -19.00
CA GLY A 225 -3.95 4.49 -20.44
C GLY A 225 -3.64 5.87 -21.05
N LYS A 226 -3.25 6.87 -20.23
CA LYS A 226 -2.88 8.21 -20.72
C LYS A 226 -1.51 8.28 -21.37
N TYR A 227 -0.61 7.31 -21.07
CA TYR A 227 0.70 7.18 -21.69
C TYR A 227 0.60 6.26 -22.90
N THR A 228 1.21 6.66 -24.01
CA THR A 228 1.23 5.88 -25.26
C THR A 228 2.64 5.72 -25.79
N ARG A 229 2.84 4.84 -26.78
CA ARG A 229 4.15 4.65 -27.44
C ARG A 229 4.63 5.93 -28.12
N THR A 230 3.70 6.77 -28.60
CA THR A 230 3.99 8.05 -29.27
C THR A 230 4.04 9.23 -28.32
N ASP A 231 3.42 9.12 -27.13
CA ASP A 231 3.50 10.09 -26.05
C ASP A 231 3.81 9.39 -24.72
N PRO A 232 5.08 9.06 -24.45
CA PRO A 232 5.49 8.34 -23.24
C PRO A 232 5.46 9.21 -21.98
N THR A 233 5.34 10.52 -22.12
CA THR A 233 5.31 11.47 -21.00
C THR A 233 3.89 11.75 -20.50
N GLY A 234 2.90 11.67 -21.39
CA GLY A 234 1.51 12.09 -21.15
C GLY A 234 1.44 13.56 -20.71
N GLU A 235 0.57 14.35 -21.25
CA GLU A 235 0.45 15.76 -20.88
C GLU A 235 0.18 15.88 -19.38
N GLY A 236 1.09 16.58 -18.64
CA GLY A 236 1.02 16.72 -17.18
C GLY A 236 1.15 15.41 -16.39
N GLY A 237 1.68 14.35 -16.99
CA GLY A 237 1.79 13.03 -16.37
C GLY A 237 2.82 12.99 -15.25
N ARG A 238 2.45 12.40 -14.10
CA ARG A 238 3.34 12.21 -12.94
C ARG A 238 4.66 11.52 -13.30
N ARG A 239 4.64 10.57 -14.24
CA ARG A 239 5.81 9.78 -14.62
C ARG A 239 6.90 10.58 -15.34
N ALA A 240 6.58 11.73 -15.90
CA ALA A 240 7.58 12.64 -16.47
C ALA A 240 8.55 13.17 -15.38
N ALA A 241 8.02 13.40 -14.18
CA ALA A 241 8.78 13.91 -13.04
C ALA A 241 9.18 12.81 -12.04
N PHE A 242 8.37 11.76 -11.89
CA PHE A 242 8.56 10.71 -10.88
C PHE A 242 8.18 9.33 -11.45
N SER A 243 9.16 8.61 -11.97
CA SER A 243 8.98 7.32 -12.67
C SER A 243 9.07 6.09 -11.74
N VAL A 244 8.55 6.20 -10.52
CA VAL A 244 8.49 5.11 -9.55
C VAL A 244 7.05 4.58 -9.45
N PRO A 245 6.86 3.25 -9.45
CA PRO A 245 7.82 2.19 -9.71
C PRO A 245 8.31 2.14 -11.17
N PRO A 246 9.46 1.48 -11.46
CA PRO A 246 9.91 1.28 -12.83
C PRO A 246 8.94 0.40 -13.61
N VAL A 247 8.87 0.59 -14.91
CA VAL A 247 8.04 -0.23 -15.83
C VAL A 247 8.88 -0.56 -17.06
N ASP A 248 8.90 -1.82 -17.47
CA ASP A 248 9.35 -2.21 -18.81
C ASP A 248 8.37 -1.60 -19.83
N LEU A 249 8.81 -0.58 -20.56
CA LEU A 249 7.93 0.18 -21.44
C LEU A 249 7.35 -0.66 -22.57
N LYS A 250 8.09 -1.65 -23.11
CA LYS A 250 7.60 -2.48 -24.20
C LYS A 250 6.42 -3.34 -23.72
N ARG A 251 6.61 -4.11 -22.66
CA ARG A 251 5.57 -4.96 -22.06
C ARG A 251 4.44 -4.12 -21.45
N GLY A 252 4.80 -2.98 -20.86
CA GLY A 252 3.83 -2.08 -20.26
C GLY A 252 2.81 -1.54 -21.27
N TYR A 253 3.25 -1.14 -22.46
CA TYR A 253 2.31 -0.69 -23.49
C TYR A 253 1.46 -1.82 -24.06
N ASP A 254 2.02 -3.05 -24.23
CA ASP A 254 1.23 -4.22 -24.62
C ASP A 254 0.12 -4.49 -23.57
N ALA A 255 0.45 -4.37 -22.29
CA ALA A 255 -0.52 -4.52 -21.21
C ALA A 255 -1.61 -3.43 -21.25
N VAL A 256 -1.25 -2.17 -21.43
CA VAL A 256 -2.21 -1.05 -21.53
C VAL A 256 -3.14 -1.22 -22.74
N GLU A 257 -2.65 -1.68 -23.88
CA GLU A 257 -3.46 -1.91 -25.07
C GLU A 257 -4.50 -3.01 -24.82
N GLU A 258 -4.13 -4.12 -24.18
CA GLU A 258 -5.06 -5.20 -23.84
C GLU A 258 -6.06 -4.76 -22.76
N MET A 259 -5.59 -4.05 -21.71
CA MET A 259 -6.47 -3.48 -20.70
C MET A 259 -7.49 -2.50 -21.31
N ARG A 260 -7.11 -1.74 -22.33
CA ARG A 260 -8.03 -0.85 -23.06
C ARG A 260 -9.12 -1.64 -23.78
N ARG A 261 -8.76 -2.74 -24.46
CA ARG A 261 -9.74 -3.62 -25.12
C ARG A 261 -10.77 -4.18 -24.12
N ILE A 262 -10.30 -4.63 -22.96
CA ILE A 262 -11.18 -5.11 -21.89
C ILE A 262 -12.03 -3.96 -21.33
N ALA A 263 -11.44 -2.79 -21.06
CA ALA A 263 -12.16 -1.63 -20.55
C ALA A 263 -13.30 -1.17 -21.49
N GLU A 264 -13.03 -1.16 -22.82
CA GLU A 264 -14.02 -0.83 -23.84
C GLU A 264 -15.20 -1.82 -23.85
N SER A 265 -14.95 -3.12 -23.68
CA SER A 265 -16.03 -4.14 -23.63
C SER A 265 -16.94 -3.98 -22.41
N HIS A 266 -16.41 -3.43 -21.30
CA HIS A 266 -17.16 -3.15 -20.08
C HIS A 266 -17.68 -1.71 -19.99
N GLY A 267 -17.28 -0.81 -20.89
CA GLY A 267 -17.66 0.61 -20.87
C GLY A 267 -17.08 1.37 -19.66
N VAL A 268 -15.87 1.01 -19.21
CA VAL A 268 -15.20 1.57 -18.02
C VAL A 268 -13.84 2.19 -18.35
N PRO A 269 -13.29 3.06 -17.48
CA PRO A 269 -11.90 3.52 -17.61
C PRO A 269 -10.87 2.38 -17.53
N VAL A 270 -9.76 2.50 -18.27
CA VAL A 270 -8.66 1.50 -18.28
C VAL A 270 -8.14 1.19 -16.87
N ALA A 271 -8.05 2.21 -16.01
CA ALA A 271 -7.60 2.05 -14.62
C ALA A 271 -8.44 1.04 -13.83
N HIS A 272 -9.76 0.93 -14.12
CA HIS A 272 -10.64 0.00 -13.42
C HIS A 272 -10.24 -1.46 -13.65
N VAL A 273 -9.75 -1.78 -14.87
CA VAL A 273 -9.26 -3.13 -15.20
C VAL A 273 -8.06 -3.51 -14.33
N ALA A 274 -7.13 -2.58 -14.07
CA ALA A 274 -5.99 -2.83 -13.17
C ALA A 274 -6.44 -3.12 -11.73
N TYR A 275 -7.40 -2.37 -11.21
CA TYR A 275 -7.95 -2.63 -9.87
C TYR A 275 -8.68 -3.97 -9.81
N ALA A 276 -9.54 -4.25 -10.79
CA ALA A 276 -10.32 -5.48 -10.85
C ALA A 276 -9.42 -6.73 -10.99
N TRP A 277 -8.31 -6.64 -11.74
CA TRP A 277 -7.32 -7.70 -11.80
C TRP A 277 -6.70 -7.99 -10.42
N LEU A 278 -6.36 -6.96 -9.65
CA LEU A 278 -5.85 -7.11 -8.28
C LEU A 278 -6.89 -7.74 -7.35
N PHE A 279 -8.16 -7.44 -7.53
CA PHE A 279 -9.24 -8.08 -6.74
C PHE A 279 -9.36 -9.57 -7.03
N GLY A 280 -8.93 -10.03 -8.19
CA GLY A 280 -8.87 -11.46 -8.54
C GLY A 280 -7.74 -12.22 -7.84
N LYS A 281 -6.82 -11.55 -7.12
CA LYS A 281 -5.68 -12.20 -6.45
C LYS A 281 -6.03 -12.54 -5.00
N PRO A 282 -5.94 -13.81 -4.58
CA PRO A 282 -6.44 -14.25 -3.26
C PRO A 282 -5.67 -13.68 -2.08
N GLU A 283 -4.39 -13.31 -2.25
CA GLU A 283 -3.57 -12.70 -1.20
C GLU A 283 -3.88 -11.23 -0.97
N VAL A 284 -4.49 -10.56 -1.97
CA VAL A 284 -4.74 -9.12 -1.93
C VAL A 284 -5.94 -8.82 -1.05
N SER A 285 -5.69 -8.23 0.11
CA SER A 285 -6.76 -7.78 1.02
C SER A 285 -7.29 -6.39 0.64
N SER A 286 -6.41 -5.43 0.34
CA SER A 286 -6.84 -4.08 -0.03
C SER A 286 -5.85 -3.43 -1.00
N VAL A 287 -6.37 -2.54 -1.86
CA VAL A 287 -5.60 -1.83 -2.88
C VAL A 287 -5.63 -0.33 -2.59
N MET A 288 -4.46 0.30 -2.49
CA MET A 288 -4.31 1.72 -2.19
C MET A 288 -4.66 2.58 -3.40
N VAL A 289 -5.71 3.37 -3.27
CA VAL A 289 -6.10 4.39 -4.25
C VAL A 289 -5.43 5.70 -3.87
N GLY A 290 -4.51 6.16 -4.70
CA GLY A 290 -3.94 7.50 -4.62
C GLY A 290 -4.62 8.42 -5.62
N ALA A 291 -4.95 9.64 -5.20
CA ALA A 291 -5.49 10.68 -6.05
C ALA A 291 -4.96 12.06 -5.64
N SER A 292 -4.97 13.01 -6.56
CA SER A 292 -4.63 14.40 -6.30
C SER A 292 -5.83 15.36 -6.44
N ARG A 293 -6.98 14.82 -6.86
CA ARG A 293 -8.24 15.56 -7.05
C ARG A 293 -9.43 14.71 -6.63
N PRO A 294 -10.51 15.31 -6.09
CA PRO A 294 -11.73 14.60 -5.69
C PRO A 294 -12.36 13.78 -6.81
N GLU A 295 -12.43 14.33 -8.04
CA GLU A 295 -13.02 13.68 -9.20
C GLU A 295 -12.27 12.40 -9.58
N GLN A 296 -10.93 12.45 -9.55
CA GLN A 296 -10.08 11.30 -9.80
C GLN A 296 -10.29 10.21 -8.74
N LEU A 297 -10.48 10.59 -7.47
CA LEU A 297 -10.77 9.64 -6.41
C LEU A 297 -12.12 8.96 -6.63
N SER A 298 -13.18 9.72 -6.92
CA SER A 298 -14.51 9.18 -7.22
C SER A 298 -14.46 8.20 -8.39
N GLU A 299 -13.78 8.56 -9.48
CA GLU A 299 -13.62 7.68 -10.64
C GLU A 299 -12.91 6.38 -10.26
N ASN A 300 -11.77 6.47 -9.55
CA ASN A 300 -11.01 5.28 -9.16
C ASN A 300 -11.78 4.38 -8.18
N LEU A 301 -12.59 4.94 -7.27
CA LEU A 301 -13.38 4.16 -6.32
C LEU A 301 -14.54 3.38 -7.00
N ALA A 302 -15.02 3.85 -8.13
CA ALA A 302 -16.02 3.12 -8.92
C ALA A 302 -15.48 1.79 -9.50
N ALA A 303 -14.16 1.59 -9.52
CA ALA A 303 -13.55 0.30 -9.88
C ALA A 303 -13.99 -0.86 -8.96
N ALA A 304 -14.47 -0.57 -7.75
CA ALA A 304 -14.97 -1.58 -6.82
C ALA A 304 -16.14 -2.43 -7.35
N ASP A 305 -16.83 -1.94 -8.38
CA ASP A 305 -18.01 -2.59 -8.96
C ASP A 305 -17.67 -3.44 -10.20
N LEU A 306 -16.44 -3.36 -10.72
CA LEU A 306 -16.00 -4.13 -11.88
C LEU A 306 -15.55 -5.53 -11.46
N ALA A 307 -16.14 -6.55 -12.09
CA ALA A 307 -15.70 -7.93 -12.03
C ALA A 307 -15.21 -8.39 -13.41
N LEU A 308 -13.97 -8.86 -13.48
CA LEU A 308 -13.43 -9.47 -14.71
C LEU A 308 -13.80 -10.95 -14.78
N THR A 309 -13.99 -11.45 -15.99
CA THR A 309 -14.19 -12.88 -16.24
C THR A 309 -12.88 -13.65 -16.03
N SER A 310 -12.97 -14.97 -15.86
CA SER A 310 -11.78 -15.84 -15.73
C SER A 310 -10.88 -15.78 -16.97
N GLU A 311 -11.47 -15.58 -18.15
CA GLU A 311 -10.73 -15.46 -19.43
C GLU A 311 -9.94 -14.14 -19.48
N GLU A 312 -10.56 -13.02 -19.06
CA GLU A 312 -9.89 -11.71 -19.00
C GLU A 312 -8.75 -11.72 -17.98
N LEU A 313 -8.97 -12.33 -16.81
CA LEU A 313 -7.93 -12.50 -15.79
C LEU A 313 -6.76 -13.33 -16.34
N ALA A 314 -7.03 -14.45 -17.00
CA ALA A 314 -6.00 -15.30 -17.61
C ALA A 314 -5.24 -14.57 -18.73
N THR A 315 -5.94 -13.76 -19.53
CA THR A 315 -5.32 -12.94 -20.58
C THR A 315 -4.35 -11.93 -19.97
N LEU A 316 -4.75 -11.22 -18.93
CA LEU A 316 -3.88 -10.27 -18.23
C LEU A 316 -2.71 -10.97 -17.54
N ASP A 317 -2.91 -12.13 -16.97
CA ASP A 317 -1.85 -12.94 -16.34
C ASP A 317 -0.79 -13.40 -17.34
N ALA A 318 -1.16 -13.62 -18.59
CA ALA A 318 -0.25 -14.04 -19.66
C ALA A 318 0.64 -12.92 -20.23
N LEU A 319 0.29 -11.64 -20.01
CA LEU A 319 1.01 -10.49 -20.59
C LEU A 319 2.42 -10.31 -20.05
N ASP A 320 2.60 -10.50 -18.75
CA ASP A 320 3.90 -10.35 -18.09
C ASP A 320 4.05 -11.42 -16.98
N PRO A 321 4.13 -12.71 -17.38
CA PRO A 321 4.28 -13.77 -16.38
C PRO A 321 5.63 -13.62 -15.68
N PRO A 322 5.68 -13.84 -14.36
CA PRO A 322 6.93 -13.78 -13.61
C PRO A 322 7.90 -14.83 -14.15
N VAL A 323 9.13 -14.40 -14.41
CA VAL A 323 10.20 -15.32 -14.86
C VAL A 323 10.55 -16.25 -13.68
N PRO A 324 10.47 -17.57 -13.84
CA PRO A 324 10.81 -18.50 -12.76
C PRO A 324 12.24 -18.28 -12.27
N LEU A 325 12.37 -18.03 -10.95
CA LEU A 325 13.66 -17.87 -10.28
C LEU A 325 14.13 -19.20 -9.66
N TYR A 326 15.42 -19.30 -9.36
CA TYR A 326 15.94 -20.41 -8.57
C TYR A 326 15.58 -20.22 -7.07
N PRO A 327 15.17 -21.27 -6.34
CA PRO A 327 14.89 -22.65 -6.80
C PRO A 327 13.69 -22.73 -7.74
N HIS A 328 13.77 -23.57 -8.78
CA HIS A 328 12.73 -23.64 -9.81
C HIS A 328 11.40 -24.14 -9.23
N PRO A 329 10.23 -23.54 -9.61
CA PRO A 329 8.90 -23.90 -9.09
C PRO A 329 8.57 -25.40 -9.12
N ARG A 330 9.05 -26.16 -10.10
CA ARG A 330 8.87 -27.61 -10.17
C ARG A 330 9.36 -28.35 -8.93
N TRP A 331 10.41 -27.85 -8.29
CA TRP A 331 10.96 -28.49 -7.07
C TRP A 331 10.15 -28.08 -5.82
N LEU A 332 9.42 -26.98 -5.89
CA LEU A 332 8.61 -26.48 -4.78
C LEU A 332 7.19 -27.06 -4.81
N THR A 333 6.67 -27.37 -6.00
CA THR A 333 5.28 -27.83 -6.17
C THR A 333 5.14 -29.36 -6.26
N GLY A 334 6.26 -30.10 -6.38
CA GLY A 334 6.23 -31.55 -6.59
C GLY A 334 5.55 -31.97 -7.90
N ALA A 335 5.30 -31.03 -8.81
CA ALA A 335 4.78 -31.31 -10.13
C ALA A 335 5.94 -31.72 -11.05
N GLU A 336 5.92 -32.97 -11.55
CA GLU A 336 6.81 -33.46 -12.62
C GLU A 336 6.51 -32.80 -13.96
#